data_ea6856acd00bcbd10f4363d999e5d74f
#
_entry.id   ea6856acd00bcbd10f4363d999e5d74f
#
_cell.length_a   1.000
_cell.length_b   1.000
_cell.length_c   1.000
_cell.angle_alpha   90.00
_cell.angle_beta   90.00
_cell.angle_gamma   90.00
#
_symmetry.space_group_name_H-M   'P 1'
#
loop_
_entity.id
_entity.type
_entity.pdbx_description
1 polymer ?
#
loop_
_entity_poly.entity_id
_entity_poly.type
_entity_poly.pdbx_seq_one_letter_code
_entity_poly.pdbx_strand_id
1 'polypeptide(L)'
;MTTTKAHALAALGQSIWYDNIRRTLLESGGLRKLVEAGVLGVTSNPTIFERAIAGSTDYDTALQGLVQAGRSVEETYEALAVEDIRAAADILQPVYEQTNGVDGYISLEVSPKLAHDTERTIAEGRRLFAEVGRPNVMIKVPATPEGISAVQALISEGININVTLIFALDVYQAVMEAYLRGLEQLAER
;
A
#
# COMPACT_ATOMS: atom_id res chain seq x y z
N MET A 1 -7.66 11.06 -25.78
CA MET A 1 -6.41 10.85 -25.02
C MET A 1 -5.47 9.98 -25.85
N THR A 2 -4.18 10.29 -25.87
CA THR A 2 -3.21 9.48 -26.64
C THR A 2 -2.92 8.20 -25.88
N THR A 3 -3.13 7.04 -26.50
CA THR A 3 -2.85 5.73 -25.89
C THR A 3 -1.35 5.60 -25.66
N THR A 4 -0.93 5.42 -24.43
CA THR A 4 0.48 5.21 -24.04
C THR A 4 0.85 3.73 -24.07
N LYS A 5 2.16 3.42 -23.93
CA LYS A 5 2.62 2.03 -23.78
C LYS A 5 2.07 1.37 -22.51
N ALA A 6 1.83 2.14 -21.43
CA ALA A 6 1.22 1.62 -20.20
C ALA A 6 -0.22 1.17 -20.45
N HIS A 7 -1.01 1.96 -21.18
CA HIS A 7 -2.36 1.54 -21.60
C HIS A 7 -2.35 0.27 -22.47
N ALA A 8 -1.37 0.14 -23.37
CA ALA A 8 -1.24 -1.05 -24.20
C ALA A 8 -0.89 -2.30 -23.36
N LEU A 9 -0.07 -2.15 -22.32
CA LEU A 9 0.23 -3.23 -21.38
C LEU A 9 -0.99 -3.59 -20.51
N ALA A 10 -1.76 -2.61 -20.05
CA ALA A 10 -2.99 -2.84 -19.31
C ALA A 10 -4.00 -3.65 -20.13
N ALA A 11 -4.12 -3.38 -21.42
CA ALA A 11 -4.96 -4.16 -22.35
C ALA A 11 -4.53 -5.63 -22.49
N LEU A 12 -3.28 -5.95 -22.15
CA LEU A 12 -2.74 -7.32 -22.09
C LEU A 12 -2.84 -7.96 -20.70
N GLY A 13 -3.49 -7.28 -19.75
CA GLY A 13 -3.64 -7.74 -18.36
C GLY A 13 -2.44 -7.44 -17.45
N GLN A 14 -1.55 -6.51 -17.85
CA GLN A 14 -0.39 -6.12 -17.06
C GLN A 14 -0.59 -4.72 -16.48
N SER A 15 -0.83 -4.63 -15.17
CA SER A 15 -0.88 -3.35 -14.45
C SER A 15 0.51 -2.75 -14.24
N ILE A 16 0.64 -1.46 -14.54
CA ILE A 16 1.85 -0.69 -14.22
C ILE A 16 1.60 0.11 -12.95
N TRP A 17 2.48 -0.10 -11.96
CA TRP A 17 2.46 0.60 -10.69
C TRP A 17 3.66 1.53 -10.55
N TYR A 18 3.43 2.67 -9.88
CA TYR A 18 4.47 3.64 -9.58
C TYR A 18 5.06 3.37 -8.18
N ASP A 19 6.37 3.07 -8.14
CA ASP A 19 7.08 2.76 -6.89
C ASP A 19 7.68 4.03 -6.28
N ASN A 20 6.84 4.97 -5.93
CA ASN A 20 7.20 6.18 -5.19
C ASN A 20 5.93 6.92 -4.72
N ILE A 21 6.07 7.69 -3.64
CA ILE A 21 5.06 8.62 -3.16
C ILE A 21 5.74 9.79 -2.45
N ARG A 22 5.17 10.98 -2.60
CA ARG A 22 5.53 12.18 -1.84
C ARG A 22 4.42 13.22 -1.96
N ARG A 23 4.32 14.09 -0.98
CA ARG A 23 3.25 15.09 -0.87
C ARG A 23 3.13 15.99 -2.10
N THR A 24 4.26 16.55 -2.58
CA THR A 24 4.26 17.37 -3.80
C THR A 24 3.70 16.65 -5.02
N LEU A 25 3.95 15.35 -5.18
CA LEU A 25 3.38 14.56 -6.29
C LEU A 25 1.85 14.53 -6.24
N LEU A 26 1.29 14.45 -5.04
CA LEU A 26 -0.15 14.40 -4.81
C LEU A 26 -0.78 15.77 -5.03
N GLU A 27 -0.24 16.81 -4.40
CA GLU A 27 -0.78 18.17 -4.40
C GLU A 27 -0.64 18.87 -5.76
N SER A 28 0.48 18.66 -6.47
CA SER A 28 0.71 19.26 -7.81
C SER A 28 -0.11 18.64 -8.93
N GLY A 29 -0.87 17.58 -8.65
CA GLY A 29 -1.56 16.78 -9.66
C GLY A 29 -0.64 15.85 -10.45
N GLY A 30 0.60 15.64 -10.00
CA GLY A 30 1.56 14.76 -10.65
C GLY A 30 1.07 13.31 -10.71
N LEU A 31 0.49 12.80 -9.62
CA LEU A 31 -0.09 11.44 -9.61
C LEU A 31 -1.27 11.33 -10.58
N ARG A 32 -2.15 12.34 -10.68
CA ARG A 32 -3.25 12.33 -11.66
C ARG A 32 -2.74 12.21 -13.09
N LYS A 33 -1.67 12.92 -13.44
CA LYS A 33 -1.04 12.82 -14.77
C LYS A 33 -0.44 11.43 -15.03
N LEU A 34 0.13 10.77 -14.01
CA LEU A 34 0.60 9.40 -14.12
C LEU A 34 -0.57 8.42 -14.37
N VAL A 35 -1.68 8.59 -13.67
CA VAL A 35 -2.90 7.80 -13.89
C VAL A 35 -3.43 8.01 -15.31
N GLU A 36 -3.51 9.25 -15.78
CA GLU A 36 -3.89 9.57 -17.16
C GLU A 36 -2.94 8.97 -18.21
N ALA A 37 -1.68 8.74 -17.83
CA ALA A 37 -0.69 8.06 -18.66
C ALA A 37 -0.76 6.54 -18.60
N GLY A 38 -1.64 5.95 -17.78
CA GLY A 38 -1.87 4.52 -17.68
C GLY A 38 -1.19 3.84 -16.49
N VAL A 39 -0.75 4.59 -15.47
CA VAL A 39 -0.37 4.02 -14.17
C VAL A 39 -1.63 3.66 -13.41
N LEU A 40 -1.73 2.42 -12.95
CA LEU A 40 -2.95 1.86 -12.37
C LEU A 40 -2.86 1.61 -10.85
N GLY A 41 -1.69 1.79 -10.27
CA GLY A 41 -1.49 1.65 -8.83
C GLY A 41 -0.22 2.34 -8.36
N VAL A 42 -0.09 2.42 -7.04
CA VAL A 42 1.08 3.02 -6.37
C VAL A 42 1.54 2.10 -5.26
N THR A 43 2.85 1.95 -5.10
CA THR A 43 3.41 1.29 -3.93
C THR A 43 4.32 2.23 -3.15
N SER A 44 4.40 2.00 -1.86
CA SER A 44 5.26 2.71 -0.94
C SER A 44 6.06 1.75 -0.06
N ASN A 45 7.05 2.27 0.63
CA ASN A 45 7.77 1.58 1.68
C ASN A 45 8.37 2.62 2.65
N PRO A 46 8.86 2.19 3.83
CA PRO A 46 9.42 3.12 4.82
C PRO A 46 10.56 4.00 4.29
N THR A 47 11.43 3.47 3.44
CA THR A 47 12.56 4.23 2.87
C THR A 47 12.08 5.32 1.91
N ILE A 48 11.02 5.08 1.15
CA ILE A 48 10.41 6.09 0.27
C ILE A 48 9.89 7.26 1.13
N PHE A 49 9.14 6.97 2.18
CA PHE A 49 8.62 8.01 3.09
C PHE A 49 9.74 8.74 3.84
N GLU A 50 10.73 8.01 4.35
CA GLU A 50 11.89 8.63 5.01
C GLU A 50 12.56 9.66 4.09
N ARG A 51 12.84 9.29 2.84
CA ARG A 51 13.43 10.19 1.84
C ARG A 51 12.52 11.36 1.48
N ALA A 52 11.23 11.14 1.38
CA ALA A 52 10.26 12.19 1.07
C ALA A 52 10.18 13.21 2.21
N ILE A 53 10.07 12.75 3.45
CA ILE A 53 9.94 13.61 4.64
C ILE A 53 11.25 14.35 4.93
N ALA A 54 12.38 13.64 4.97
CA ALA A 54 13.67 14.24 5.29
C ALA A 54 14.28 15.05 4.14
N GLY A 55 13.89 14.76 2.91
CA GLY A 55 14.48 15.35 1.70
C GLY A 55 13.73 16.55 1.13
N SER A 56 12.64 17.00 1.76
CA SER A 56 11.84 18.13 1.26
C SER A 56 11.26 18.97 2.40
N THR A 57 10.73 20.13 2.06
CA THR A 57 9.98 21.02 2.98
C THR A 57 8.47 20.76 2.93
N ASP A 58 8.03 19.81 2.13
CA ASP A 58 6.60 19.50 1.89
C ASP A 58 5.85 19.10 3.17
N TYR A 59 6.58 18.56 4.13
CA TYR A 59 6.03 18.03 5.39
C TYR A 59 6.23 18.97 6.59
N ASP A 60 6.98 20.07 6.46
CA ASP A 60 7.40 20.91 7.58
C ASP A 60 6.23 21.41 8.44
N THR A 61 5.16 21.88 7.82
CA THR A 61 3.99 22.39 8.54
C THR A 61 3.27 21.29 9.32
N ALA A 62 3.06 20.14 8.69
CA ALA A 62 2.40 19.00 9.34
C ALA A 62 3.29 18.42 10.45
N LEU A 63 4.59 18.30 10.20
CA LEU A 63 5.58 17.85 11.16
C LEU A 63 5.60 18.74 12.41
N GLN A 64 5.64 20.08 12.23
CA GLN A 64 5.59 21.02 13.35
C GLN A 64 4.32 20.86 14.19
N GLY A 65 3.16 20.68 13.56
CA GLY A 65 1.90 20.47 14.26
C GLY A 65 1.90 19.18 15.09
N LEU A 66 2.41 18.08 14.54
CA LEU A 66 2.49 16.79 15.24
C LEU A 66 3.48 16.83 16.42
N VAL A 67 4.64 17.46 16.24
CA VAL A 67 5.64 17.67 17.31
C VAL A 67 5.08 18.52 18.43
N GLN A 68 4.36 19.62 18.10
CA GLN A 68 3.70 20.48 19.11
C GLN A 68 2.59 19.74 19.86
N ALA A 69 1.94 18.76 19.21
CA ALA A 69 0.96 17.88 19.84
C ALA A 69 1.58 16.77 20.71
N GLY A 70 2.93 16.75 20.85
CA GLY A 70 3.65 15.79 21.69
C GLY A 70 3.71 14.37 21.14
N ARG A 71 3.53 14.19 19.82
CA ARG A 71 3.63 12.88 19.18
C ARG A 71 5.07 12.37 19.18
N SER A 72 5.24 11.06 19.36
CA SER A 72 6.52 10.39 19.17
C SER A 72 6.97 10.43 17.70
N VAL A 73 8.22 10.06 17.43
CA VAL A 73 8.76 9.98 16.07
C VAL A 73 7.98 8.97 15.24
N GLU A 74 7.70 7.80 15.80
CA GLU A 74 6.92 6.75 15.15
C GLU A 74 5.49 7.20 14.83
N GLU A 75 4.80 7.80 15.80
CA GLU A 75 3.44 8.33 15.59
C GLU A 75 3.41 9.46 14.55
N THR A 76 4.44 10.29 14.53
CA THR A 76 4.58 11.40 13.57
C THR A 76 4.77 10.85 12.16
N TYR A 77 5.70 9.90 11.99
CA TYR A 77 5.95 9.22 10.72
C TYR A 77 4.67 8.56 10.19
N GLU A 78 4.00 7.79 11.03
CA GLU A 78 2.79 7.06 10.65
C GLU A 78 1.65 8.00 10.25
N ALA A 79 1.43 9.07 11.01
CA ALA A 79 0.40 10.06 10.70
C ALA A 79 0.62 10.69 9.32
N LEU A 80 1.87 11.08 9.01
CA LEU A 80 2.23 11.64 7.71
C LEU A 80 2.07 10.62 6.57
N ALA A 81 2.49 9.38 6.79
CA ALA A 81 2.35 8.30 5.81
C ALA A 81 0.87 7.97 5.53
N VAL A 82 0.06 7.81 6.56
CA VAL A 82 -1.38 7.52 6.43
C VAL A 82 -2.11 8.65 5.71
N GLU A 83 -1.76 9.91 5.98
CA GLU A 83 -2.34 11.06 5.27
C GLU A 83 -2.06 11.01 3.77
N ASP A 84 -0.80 10.78 3.38
CA ASP A 84 -0.41 10.70 1.97
C ASP A 84 -1.00 9.46 1.27
N ILE A 85 -1.03 8.31 1.94
CA ILE A 85 -1.67 7.08 1.42
C ILE A 85 -3.16 7.31 1.18
N ARG A 86 -3.84 7.98 2.09
CA ARG A 86 -5.27 8.31 1.95
C ARG A 86 -5.51 9.24 0.76
N ALA A 87 -4.68 10.28 0.61
CA ALA A 87 -4.76 11.20 -0.52
C ALA A 87 -4.49 10.50 -1.86
N ALA A 88 -3.51 9.59 -1.91
CA ALA A 88 -3.23 8.79 -3.11
C ALA A 88 -4.37 7.80 -3.42
N ALA A 89 -4.95 7.15 -2.41
CA ALA A 89 -6.12 6.28 -2.57
C ALA A 89 -7.29 7.04 -3.19
N ASP A 90 -7.56 8.27 -2.72
CA ASP A 90 -8.62 9.12 -3.26
C ASP A 90 -8.35 9.53 -4.73
N ILE A 91 -7.08 9.72 -5.13
CA ILE A 91 -6.72 9.98 -6.53
C ILE A 91 -6.91 8.74 -7.40
N LEU A 92 -6.65 7.54 -6.86
CA LEU A 92 -6.78 6.26 -7.58
C LEU A 92 -8.21 5.69 -7.54
N GLN A 93 -9.09 6.22 -6.70
CA GLN A 93 -10.48 5.78 -6.55
C GLN A 93 -11.23 5.64 -7.89
N PRO A 94 -11.14 6.58 -8.84
CA PRO A 94 -11.81 6.42 -10.13
C PRO A 94 -11.34 5.21 -10.93
N VAL A 95 -10.07 4.85 -10.85
CA VAL A 95 -9.52 3.64 -11.50
C VAL A 95 -10.09 2.39 -10.84
N TYR A 96 -10.11 2.37 -9.50
CA TYR A 96 -10.68 1.28 -8.72
C TYR A 96 -12.14 1.02 -9.08
N GLU A 97 -12.96 2.06 -9.15
CA GLU A 97 -14.38 1.98 -9.51
C GLU A 97 -14.59 1.53 -10.95
N GLN A 98 -13.85 2.12 -11.91
CA GLN A 98 -13.96 1.78 -13.34
C GLN A 98 -13.53 0.35 -13.66
N THR A 99 -12.59 -0.20 -12.88
CA THR A 99 -12.10 -1.57 -13.04
C THR A 99 -12.84 -2.58 -12.17
N ASN A 100 -13.89 -2.16 -11.43
CA ASN A 100 -14.61 -3.00 -10.47
C ASN A 100 -13.67 -3.66 -9.43
N GLY A 101 -12.69 -2.92 -8.93
CA GLY A 101 -11.76 -3.38 -7.91
C GLY A 101 -10.61 -4.27 -8.43
N VAL A 102 -10.40 -4.32 -9.74
CA VAL A 102 -9.25 -5.06 -10.31
C VAL A 102 -7.95 -4.27 -10.18
N ASP A 103 -8.01 -2.94 -10.28
CA ASP A 103 -6.88 -2.02 -10.20
C ASP A 103 -7.22 -0.76 -9.38
N GLY A 104 -6.33 0.23 -9.34
CA GLY A 104 -6.57 1.48 -8.63
C GLY A 104 -6.15 1.42 -7.15
N TYR A 105 -5.18 0.59 -6.81
CA TYR A 105 -4.72 0.41 -5.43
C TYR A 105 -3.48 1.22 -5.08
N ILE A 106 -3.33 1.47 -3.78
CA ILE A 106 -2.10 1.93 -3.17
C ILE A 106 -1.71 1.02 -2.00
N SER A 107 -0.41 0.75 -1.84
CA SER A 107 0.09 -0.09 -0.74
C SER A 107 0.72 0.72 0.38
N LEU A 108 0.38 0.37 1.63
CA LEU A 108 1.03 0.82 2.87
C LEU A 108 1.68 -0.37 3.56
N GLU A 109 2.98 -0.30 3.81
CA GLU A 109 3.76 -1.40 4.40
C GLU A 109 3.67 -1.38 5.92
N VAL A 110 3.48 -2.56 6.54
CA VAL A 110 3.63 -2.75 7.99
C VAL A 110 5.07 -2.46 8.43
N SER A 111 5.27 -2.17 9.71
CA SER A 111 6.63 -1.90 10.23
C SER A 111 7.57 -3.07 9.93
N PRO A 112 8.75 -2.82 9.34
CA PRO A 112 9.75 -3.87 9.08
C PRO A 112 10.27 -4.53 10.36
N LYS A 113 10.10 -3.89 11.52
CA LYS A 113 10.43 -4.46 12.84
C LYS A 113 9.55 -5.68 13.19
N LEU A 114 8.44 -5.88 12.48
CA LEU A 114 7.49 -6.97 12.70
C LEU A 114 7.67 -8.15 11.74
N ALA A 115 8.67 -8.13 10.86
CA ALA A 115 8.87 -9.13 9.82
C ALA A 115 8.93 -10.58 10.33
N HIS A 116 9.27 -10.81 11.61
CA HIS A 116 9.35 -12.11 12.27
C HIS A 116 8.35 -12.27 13.43
N ASP A 117 7.24 -11.54 13.39
CA ASP A 117 6.18 -11.58 14.41
C ASP A 117 4.81 -11.59 13.76
N THR A 118 4.24 -12.78 13.60
CA THR A 118 2.94 -12.99 12.94
C THR A 118 1.82 -12.22 13.63
N GLU A 119 1.70 -12.36 14.95
CA GLU A 119 0.58 -11.78 15.70
C GLU A 119 0.58 -10.24 15.64
N ARG A 120 1.76 -9.64 15.82
CA ARG A 120 1.89 -8.19 15.74
C ARG A 120 1.72 -7.68 14.32
N THR A 121 2.16 -8.43 13.30
CA THR A 121 1.91 -8.09 11.88
C THR A 121 0.43 -8.10 11.56
N ILE A 122 -0.32 -9.09 12.04
CA ILE A 122 -1.78 -9.16 11.88
C ILE A 122 -2.46 -7.96 12.56
N ALA A 123 -2.10 -7.70 13.82
CA ALA A 123 -2.68 -6.60 14.59
C ALA A 123 -2.43 -5.24 13.90
N GLU A 124 -1.20 -5.01 13.44
CA GLU A 124 -0.84 -3.78 12.74
C GLU A 124 -1.53 -3.67 11.37
N GLY A 125 -1.59 -4.75 10.61
CA GLY A 125 -2.30 -4.79 9.32
C GLY A 125 -3.77 -4.40 9.46
N ARG A 126 -4.48 -4.95 10.44
CA ARG A 126 -5.88 -4.58 10.76
C ARG A 126 -6.01 -3.10 11.10
N ARG A 127 -5.11 -2.62 11.97
CA ARG A 127 -5.13 -1.24 12.45
C ARG A 127 -4.88 -0.25 11.31
N LEU A 128 -3.84 -0.46 10.50
CA LEU A 128 -3.50 0.42 9.39
C LEU A 128 -4.59 0.41 8.30
N PHE A 129 -5.17 -0.75 7.99
CA PHE A 129 -6.27 -0.84 7.03
C PHE A 129 -7.48 -0.02 7.49
N ALA A 130 -7.86 -0.18 8.76
CA ALA A 130 -8.96 0.59 9.35
C ALA A 130 -8.64 2.09 9.43
N GLU A 131 -7.41 2.44 9.78
CA GLU A 131 -6.99 3.84 9.91
C GLU A 131 -6.97 4.56 8.58
N VAL A 132 -6.47 3.94 7.50
CA VAL A 132 -6.54 4.53 6.15
C VAL A 132 -8.01 4.67 5.72
N GLY A 133 -8.87 3.70 6.00
CA GLY A 133 -10.31 3.78 5.77
C GLY A 133 -10.68 3.97 4.29
N ARG A 134 -9.95 3.31 3.38
CA ARG A 134 -10.21 3.33 1.94
C ARG A 134 -10.26 1.91 1.38
N PRO A 135 -11.25 1.58 0.51
CA PRO A 135 -11.40 0.21 -0.02
C PRO A 135 -10.24 -0.21 -0.94
N ASN A 136 -9.56 0.75 -1.53
CA ASN A 136 -8.47 0.56 -2.47
C ASN A 136 -7.07 0.71 -1.85
N VAL A 137 -6.95 0.51 -0.53
CA VAL A 137 -5.64 0.32 0.10
C VAL A 137 -5.31 -1.16 0.20
N MET A 138 -4.05 -1.51 -0.01
CA MET A 138 -3.48 -2.82 0.29
C MET A 138 -2.48 -2.68 1.44
N ILE A 139 -2.55 -3.57 2.41
CA ILE A 139 -1.49 -3.68 3.41
C ILE A 139 -0.35 -4.50 2.84
N LYS A 140 0.85 -3.93 2.82
CA LYS A 140 2.05 -4.58 2.28
C LYS A 140 2.76 -5.34 3.38
N VAL A 141 2.99 -6.64 3.14
CA VAL A 141 3.56 -7.59 4.11
C VAL A 141 4.73 -8.34 3.46
N PRO A 142 5.89 -8.46 4.13
CA PRO A 142 7.02 -9.23 3.60
C PRO A 142 6.76 -10.73 3.63
N ALA A 143 7.27 -11.46 2.63
CA ALA A 143 7.13 -12.90 2.49
C ALA A 143 8.11 -13.69 3.41
N THR A 144 8.22 -13.29 4.66
CA THR A 144 8.85 -14.12 5.69
C THR A 144 7.91 -15.28 6.09
N PRO A 145 8.37 -16.36 6.68
CA PRO A 145 7.48 -17.42 7.16
C PRO A 145 6.35 -16.90 8.06
N GLU A 146 6.68 -15.98 8.96
CA GLU A 146 5.73 -15.32 9.86
C GLU A 146 4.79 -14.38 9.10
N GLY A 147 5.32 -13.64 8.11
CA GLY A 147 4.53 -12.76 7.25
C GLY A 147 3.54 -13.53 6.37
N ILE A 148 3.93 -14.67 5.82
CA ILE A 148 3.04 -15.55 5.03
C ILE A 148 1.84 -16.02 5.87
N SER A 149 2.08 -16.37 7.14
CA SER A 149 0.99 -16.70 8.06
C SER A 149 0.06 -15.52 8.33
N ALA A 150 0.62 -14.31 8.46
CA ALA A 150 -0.16 -13.09 8.62
C ALA A 150 -0.98 -12.75 7.34
N VAL A 151 -0.42 -12.97 6.16
CA VAL A 151 -1.11 -12.80 4.87
C VAL A 151 -2.37 -13.65 4.81
N GLN A 152 -2.29 -14.95 5.13
CA GLN A 152 -3.46 -15.82 5.17
C GLN A 152 -4.56 -15.29 6.10
N ALA A 153 -4.18 -14.90 7.32
CA ALA A 153 -5.13 -14.39 8.32
C ALA A 153 -5.81 -13.10 7.85
N LEU A 154 -5.05 -12.12 7.36
CA LEU A 154 -5.58 -10.84 6.93
C LEU A 154 -6.49 -10.98 5.69
N ILE A 155 -6.14 -11.83 4.73
CA ILE A 155 -6.99 -12.14 3.57
C ILE A 155 -8.30 -12.79 4.03
N SER A 156 -8.25 -13.70 5.00
CA SER A 156 -9.46 -14.33 5.55
C SER A 156 -10.42 -13.34 6.22
N GLU A 157 -9.97 -12.12 6.48
CA GLU A 157 -10.75 -11.02 7.04
C GLU A 157 -11.21 -9.99 5.99
N GLY A 158 -10.91 -10.25 4.72
CA GLY A 158 -11.24 -9.33 3.61
C GLY A 158 -10.33 -8.11 3.50
N ILE A 159 -9.14 -8.16 4.11
CA ILE A 159 -8.13 -7.10 3.99
C ILE A 159 -7.30 -7.35 2.73
N ASN A 160 -7.21 -6.34 1.86
CA ASN A 160 -6.38 -6.42 0.67
C ASN A 160 -4.90 -6.45 1.04
N ILE A 161 -4.15 -7.40 0.46
CA ILE A 161 -2.74 -7.60 0.78
C ILE A 161 -1.87 -7.47 -0.49
N ASN A 162 -0.73 -6.78 -0.34
CA ASN A 162 0.37 -6.77 -1.30
C ASN A 162 1.57 -7.49 -0.66
N VAL A 163 1.93 -8.66 -1.19
CA VAL A 163 3.07 -9.42 -0.64
C VAL A 163 4.36 -8.97 -1.33
N THR A 164 5.39 -8.66 -0.53
CA THR A 164 6.69 -8.19 -1.04
C THR A 164 7.84 -9.12 -0.62
N LEU A 165 9.01 -8.95 -1.25
CA LEU A 165 10.24 -9.69 -0.97
C LEU A 165 10.14 -11.20 -1.31
N ILE A 166 9.51 -11.51 -2.43
CA ILE A 166 9.44 -12.88 -2.97
C ILE A 166 10.60 -13.06 -3.95
N PHE A 167 11.63 -13.82 -3.55
CA PHE A 167 12.84 -14.03 -4.35
C PHE A 167 13.17 -15.51 -4.61
N ALA A 168 12.32 -16.45 -4.19
CA ALA A 168 12.49 -17.87 -4.38
C ALA A 168 11.16 -18.52 -4.79
N LEU A 169 11.21 -19.61 -5.55
CA LEU A 169 10.01 -20.29 -6.06
C LEU A 169 9.21 -20.98 -4.95
N ASP A 170 9.88 -21.54 -3.97
CA ASP A 170 9.26 -22.16 -2.78
C ASP A 170 8.53 -21.11 -1.91
N VAL A 171 9.11 -19.92 -1.74
CA VAL A 171 8.46 -18.81 -1.06
C VAL A 171 7.23 -18.34 -1.86
N TYR A 172 7.35 -18.22 -3.19
CA TYR A 172 6.22 -17.87 -4.04
C TYR A 172 5.08 -18.88 -3.94
N GLN A 173 5.40 -20.18 -3.95
CA GLN A 173 4.41 -21.24 -3.75
C GLN A 173 3.71 -21.10 -2.38
N ALA A 174 4.47 -20.89 -1.31
CA ALA A 174 3.91 -20.72 0.03
C ALA A 174 2.96 -19.51 0.11
N VAL A 175 3.31 -18.40 -0.56
CA VAL A 175 2.45 -17.22 -0.65
C VAL A 175 1.15 -17.53 -1.41
N MET A 176 1.22 -18.23 -2.54
CA MET A 176 0.02 -18.67 -3.29
C MET A 176 -0.90 -19.54 -2.44
N GLU A 177 -0.32 -20.51 -1.72
CA GLU A 177 -1.10 -21.39 -0.83
C GLU A 177 -1.76 -20.60 0.31
N ALA A 178 -1.05 -19.68 0.94
CA ALA A 178 -1.60 -18.80 1.99
C ALA A 178 -2.73 -17.92 1.47
N TYR A 179 -2.57 -17.37 0.26
CA TYR A 179 -3.61 -16.58 -0.41
C TYR A 179 -4.88 -17.41 -0.65
N LEU A 180 -4.74 -18.59 -1.23
CA LEU A 180 -5.90 -19.48 -1.52
C LEU A 180 -6.62 -19.88 -0.23
N ARG A 181 -5.87 -20.31 0.81
CA ARG A 181 -6.45 -20.66 2.12
C ARG A 181 -7.15 -19.48 2.77
N GLY A 182 -6.57 -18.27 2.66
CA GLY A 182 -7.22 -17.05 3.16
C GLY A 182 -8.54 -16.77 2.47
N LEU A 183 -8.62 -16.95 1.14
CA LEU A 183 -9.87 -16.79 0.38
C LEU A 183 -10.91 -17.88 0.72
N GLU A 184 -10.49 -19.13 0.87
CA GLU A 184 -11.37 -20.23 1.30
C GLU A 184 -12.00 -19.90 2.66
N GLN A 185 -11.19 -19.50 3.63
CA GLN A 185 -11.66 -19.08 4.95
C GLN A 185 -12.58 -17.84 4.91
N LEU A 186 -12.32 -16.90 4.01
CA LEU A 186 -13.19 -15.74 3.83
C LEU A 186 -14.55 -16.15 3.25
N ALA A 187 -14.58 -17.11 2.32
CA ALA A 187 -15.80 -17.58 1.68
C ALA A 187 -16.70 -18.42 2.62
N GLU A 188 -16.16 -18.96 3.71
CA GLU A 188 -16.87 -19.72 4.74
C GLU A 188 -17.53 -18.85 5.81
N ARG A 189 -17.26 -17.54 5.83
CA ARG A 189 -17.82 -16.56 6.78
C ARG A 189 -19.16 -16.02 6.33
#